data_439932b06fb2e4d99cf0f98484048b0f
#
_entry.id   439932b06fb2e4d99cf0f98484048b0f
#
_cell.length_a   1.000
_cell.length_b   1.000
_cell.length_c   1.000
_cell.angle_alpha   90.00
_cell.angle_beta   90.00
_cell.angle_gamma   90.00
#
_symmetry.space_group_name_H-M   'P 1'
#
loop_
_entity.id
_entity.type
_entity.pdbx_description
1 polymer ?
#
loop_
_entity_poly.entity_id
_entity_poly.type
_entity_poly.pdbx_seq_one_letter_code
_entity_poly.pdbx_strand_id
1 'polypeptide(L)'
;MLTVGVVNGENAVRDKPIAVVLLSGGLDSATVLAMAKSHGFELYALSFRYGQRHEYELGMATQLATLAGVVQHVVVTLDLRQFGGSALTSDTPVPIDRSVEQMASGIPITYVPARNTVFLSYALAFAESINSRDIFIGVNALDYAGYPDCRPEYIEAYEKMANLATKSGVEGIGNPLKIHTPVISMSKEEIIRKGLALGVDFSRTSSCYNADAEGACGRCDACTLRIQGFQKLGLRDPIRYKPDSGAA
;
A
#
# COMPACT_ATOMS: atom_id res chain seq x y z
N MET A 1 -14.62 -47.37 21.00
CA MET A 1 -15.38 -46.16 21.33
C MET A 1 -14.35 -45.09 21.69
N LEU A 2 -13.93 -44.25 20.72
CA LEU A 2 -12.96 -43.20 20.93
C LEU A 2 -13.77 -41.89 21.08
N THR A 3 -13.74 -41.32 22.26
CA THR A 3 -14.33 -40.03 22.57
C THR A 3 -13.48 -38.90 21.96
N VAL A 4 -14.02 -38.23 20.94
CA VAL A 4 -13.44 -37.02 20.39
C VAL A 4 -13.74 -35.89 21.38
N GLY A 5 -12.69 -35.38 22.04
CA GLY A 5 -12.79 -34.24 22.90
C GLY A 5 -13.04 -33.00 22.04
N VAL A 6 -14.17 -32.34 22.26
CA VAL A 6 -14.47 -31.01 21.73
C VAL A 6 -13.57 -30.04 22.46
N VAL A 7 -12.55 -29.50 21.75
CA VAL A 7 -11.76 -28.38 22.25
C VAL A 7 -12.61 -27.13 22.12
N ASN A 8 -13.21 -26.68 23.22
CA ASN A 8 -13.81 -25.36 23.33
C ASN A 8 -12.70 -24.32 23.17
N GLY A 9 -12.62 -23.71 21.98
CA GLY A 9 -11.76 -22.56 21.73
C GLY A 9 -12.25 -21.40 22.58
N GLU A 10 -11.63 -21.19 23.75
CA GLU A 10 -11.75 -19.96 24.50
C GLU A 10 -11.35 -18.79 23.60
N ASN A 11 -12.29 -17.88 23.34
CA ASN A 11 -12.01 -16.56 22.77
C ASN A 11 -11.13 -15.81 23.79
N ALA A 12 -9.84 -15.99 23.72
CA ALA A 12 -8.89 -15.12 24.40
C ALA A 12 -9.19 -13.70 23.91
N VAL A 13 -9.63 -12.83 24.80
CA VAL A 13 -9.78 -11.40 24.52
C VAL A 13 -8.41 -10.91 24.10
N ARG A 14 -8.23 -10.61 22.82
CA ARG A 14 -6.99 -10.04 22.32
C ARG A 14 -6.89 -8.62 22.87
N ASP A 15 -5.76 -8.31 23.52
CA ASP A 15 -5.53 -6.99 24.14
C ASP A 15 -5.44 -5.85 23.12
N LYS A 16 -5.21 -6.17 21.83
CA LYS A 16 -5.03 -5.19 20.76
C LYS A 16 -5.98 -5.45 19.59
N PRO A 17 -6.54 -4.39 18.98
CA PRO A 17 -7.29 -4.53 17.74
C PRO A 17 -6.36 -4.99 16.60
N ILE A 18 -6.91 -5.80 15.69
CA ILE A 18 -6.17 -6.31 14.53
C ILE A 18 -6.42 -5.39 13.35
N ALA A 19 -5.36 -5.10 12.57
CA ALA A 19 -5.47 -4.41 11.29
C ALA A 19 -4.77 -5.17 10.17
N VAL A 20 -5.43 -5.21 9.00
CA VAL A 20 -4.80 -5.62 7.73
C VAL A 20 -4.21 -4.39 7.06
N VAL A 21 -2.92 -4.41 6.74
CA VAL A 21 -2.22 -3.32 6.06
C VAL A 21 -1.82 -3.75 4.65
N LEU A 22 -2.30 -3.05 3.63
CA LEU A 22 -1.83 -3.21 2.26
C LEU A 22 -0.41 -2.64 2.14
N LEU A 23 0.58 -3.52 1.99
CA LEU A 23 2.01 -3.18 2.04
C LEU A 23 2.67 -3.44 0.68
N SER A 24 2.91 -2.37 -0.07
CA SER A 24 3.58 -2.47 -1.38
C SER A 24 5.10 -2.48 -1.31
N GLY A 25 5.68 -2.02 -0.19
CA GLY A 25 7.13 -1.77 -0.07
C GLY A 25 7.54 -0.36 -0.49
N GLY A 26 6.59 0.47 -0.96
CA GLY A 26 6.79 1.88 -1.27
C GLY A 26 6.73 2.78 -0.02
N LEU A 27 7.16 4.03 -0.20
CA LEU A 27 7.25 5.08 0.83
C LEU A 27 5.91 5.27 1.58
N ASP A 28 4.80 5.39 0.84
CA ASP A 28 3.48 5.67 1.41
C ASP A 28 2.99 4.49 2.27
N SER A 29 3.08 3.27 1.74
CA SER A 29 2.65 2.06 2.46
C SER A 29 3.51 1.78 3.70
N ALA A 30 4.80 2.09 3.67
CA ALA A 30 5.70 1.98 4.82
C ALA A 30 5.31 2.97 5.93
N THR A 31 4.96 4.21 5.56
CA THR A 31 4.47 5.22 6.50
C THR A 31 3.13 4.80 7.10
N VAL A 32 2.20 4.29 6.29
CA VAL A 32 0.90 3.79 6.76
C VAL A 32 1.05 2.61 7.72
N LEU A 33 1.98 1.69 7.44
CA LEU A 33 2.30 0.58 8.35
C LEU A 33 2.77 1.10 9.73
N ALA A 34 3.67 2.09 9.72
CA ALA A 34 4.15 2.71 10.96
C ALA A 34 3.05 3.48 11.70
N MET A 35 2.14 4.14 11.00
CA MET A 35 0.98 4.80 11.59
C MET A 35 0.03 3.80 12.24
N ALA A 36 -0.33 2.71 11.56
CA ALA A 36 -1.17 1.65 12.13
C ALA A 36 -0.53 1.06 13.39
N LYS A 37 0.79 0.81 13.37
CA LYS A 37 1.55 0.36 14.54
C LYS A 37 1.47 1.37 15.70
N SER A 38 1.64 2.65 15.42
CA SER A 38 1.59 3.71 16.44
C SER A 38 0.21 3.89 17.08
N HIS A 39 -0.84 3.48 16.39
CA HIS A 39 -2.21 3.44 16.92
C HIS A 39 -2.51 2.20 17.75
N GLY A 40 -1.52 1.32 17.97
CA GLY A 40 -1.64 0.18 18.87
C GLY A 40 -2.23 -1.08 18.24
N PHE A 41 -2.40 -1.14 16.92
CA PHE A 41 -2.90 -2.33 16.23
C PHE A 41 -1.89 -3.49 16.25
N GLU A 42 -2.40 -4.71 16.34
CA GLU A 42 -1.71 -5.93 15.94
C GLU A 42 -1.79 -6.04 14.41
N LEU A 43 -0.64 -6.11 13.73
CA LEU A 43 -0.56 -5.90 12.30
C LEU A 43 -0.46 -7.20 11.51
N TYR A 44 -1.28 -7.30 10.47
CA TYR A 44 -1.22 -8.31 9.42
C TYR A 44 -0.99 -7.60 8.09
N ALA A 45 0.02 -8.00 7.33
CA ALA A 45 0.36 -7.34 6.07
C ALA A 45 -0.07 -8.17 4.86
N LEU A 46 -0.52 -7.48 3.82
CA LEU A 46 -0.91 -8.07 2.55
C LEU A 46 -0.17 -7.36 1.43
N SER A 47 0.59 -8.13 0.65
CA SER A 47 1.31 -7.65 -0.54
C SER A 47 0.86 -8.42 -1.78
N PHE A 48 1.10 -7.85 -2.96
CA PHE A 48 0.63 -8.43 -4.22
C PHE A 48 1.75 -8.55 -5.23
N ARG A 49 1.88 -9.76 -5.80
CA ARG A 49 2.55 -10.01 -7.06
C ARG A 49 1.48 -10.04 -8.14
N TYR A 50 1.38 -8.99 -8.98
CA TYR A 50 0.27 -8.84 -9.92
C TYR A 50 0.71 -8.72 -11.39
N GLY A 51 1.95 -9.12 -11.68
CA GLY A 51 2.55 -8.99 -12.99
C GLY A 51 3.21 -7.63 -13.22
N GLN A 52 3.57 -6.91 -12.15
CA GLN A 52 4.39 -5.71 -12.22
C GLN A 52 5.77 -6.01 -12.81
N ARG A 53 6.39 -5.02 -13.43
CA ARG A 53 7.66 -5.15 -14.17
C ARG A 53 8.82 -5.69 -13.35
N HIS A 54 8.84 -5.45 -12.04
CA HIS A 54 9.90 -5.92 -11.15
C HIS A 54 9.36 -6.26 -9.77
N GLU A 55 9.98 -7.24 -9.14
CA GLU A 55 9.59 -7.73 -7.82
C GLU A 55 10.39 -7.08 -6.68
N TYR A 56 11.21 -6.07 -6.98
CA TYR A 56 12.06 -5.41 -5.98
C TYR A 56 11.24 -4.85 -4.80
N GLU A 57 10.07 -4.30 -5.09
CA GLU A 57 9.14 -3.79 -4.08
C GLU A 57 8.70 -4.87 -3.08
N LEU A 58 8.48 -6.11 -3.54
CA LEU A 58 8.06 -7.21 -2.66
C LEU A 58 9.16 -7.59 -1.66
N GLY A 59 10.42 -7.52 -2.08
CA GLY A 59 11.56 -7.68 -1.17
C GLY A 59 11.58 -6.62 -0.08
N MET A 60 11.32 -5.36 -0.45
CA MET A 60 11.20 -4.26 0.51
C MET A 60 10.00 -4.45 1.45
N ALA A 61 8.84 -4.84 0.92
CA ALA A 61 7.66 -5.11 1.73
C ALA A 61 7.92 -6.19 2.78
N THR A 62 8.62 -7.26 2.41
CA THR A 62 8.98 -8.35 3.34
C THR A 62 9.91 -7.86 4.46
N GLN A 63 10.92 -7.05 4.12
CA GLN A 63 11.81 -6.47 5.13
C GLN A 63 11.06 -5.53 6.08
N LEU A 64 10.21 -4.65 5.54
CA LEU A 64 9.40 -3.72 6.33
C LEU A 64 8.44 -4.46 7.27
N ALA A 65 7.77 -5.52 6.80
CA ALA A 65 6.89 -6.35 7.62
C ALA A 65 7.65 -6.98 8.81
N THR A 66 8.84 -7.52 8.54
CA THR A 66 9.70 -8.11 9.58
C THR A 66 10.12 -7.08 10.62
N LEU A 67 10.61 -5.91 10.19
CA LEU A 67 11.06 -4.83 11.07
C LEU A 67 9.91 -4.22 11.89
N ALA A 68 8.72 -4.15 11.31
CA ALA A 68 7.53 -3.67 12.02
C ALA A 68 7.00 -4.68 13.05
N GLY A 69 7.43 -5.94 13.01
CA GLY A 69 6.91 -7.02 13.86
C GLY A 69 5.49 -7.41 13.46
N VAL A 70 5.23 -7.48 12.15
CA VAL A 70 3.95 -7.94 11.60
C VAL A 70 3.75 -9.42 11.96
N VAL A 71 2.57 -9.76 12.48
CA VAL A 71 2.24 -11.13 12.92
C VAL A 71 2.26 -12.11 11.75
N GLN A 72 1.68 -11.69 10.62
CA GLN A 72 1.66 -12.47 9.40
C GLN A 72 1.77 -11.55 8.19
N HIS A 73 2.63 -11.89 7.24
CA HIS A 73 2.75 -11.24 5.95
C HIS A 73 2.35 -12.22 4.86
N VAL A 74 1.26 -11.92 4.16
CA VAL A 74 0.76 -12.73 3.04
C VAL A 74 1.11 -12.05 1.72
N VAL A 75 1.71 -12.79 0.80
CA VAL A 75 1.95 -12.33 -0.58
C VAL A 75 1.00 -13.06 -1.51
N VAL A 76 0.02 -12.35 -2.04
CA VAL A 76 -0.94 -12.89 -3.01
C VAL A 76 -0.36 -12.78 -4.42
N THR A 77 -0.42 -13.87 -5.18
CA THR A 77 -0.05 -13.87 -6.59
C THR A 77 -1.30 -13.86 -7.46
N LEU A 78 -1.39 -12.88 -8.36
CA LEU A 78 -2.43 -12.73 -9.38
C LEU A 78 -1.77 -12.16 -10.65
N ASP A 79 -2.44 -12.20 -11.80
CA ASP A 79 -1.86 -11.68 -13.04
C ASP A 79 -2.81 -10.70 -13.73
N LEU A 80 -2.59 -9.41 -13.47
CA LEU A 80 -3.36 -8.32 -14.12
C LEU A 80 -2.89 -8.01 -15.54
N ARG A 81 -1.78 -8.61 -16.02
CA ARG A 81 -1.32 -8.46 -17.40
C ARG A 81 -2.33 -9.00 -18.39
N GLN A 82 -3.13 -9.99 -17.97
CA GLN A 82 -4.18 -10.60 -18.80
C GLN A 82 -5.23 -9.59 -19.27
N PHE A 83 -5.40 -8.48 -18.55
CA PHE A 83 -6.38 -7.44 -18.89
C PHE A 83 -5.77 -6.28 -19.67
N GLY A 84 -4.44 -6.12 -19.64
CA GLY A 84 -3.76 -5.02 -20.32
C GLY A 84 -4.07 -3.64 -19.71
N GLY A 85 -3.88 -2.60 -20.52
CA GLY A 85 -4.34 -1.23 -20.20
C GLY A 85 -3.40 -0.40 -19.34
N SER A 86 -2.19 -0.89 -18.97
CA SER A 86 -1.23 -0.12 -18.18
C SER A 86 0.22 -0.36 -18.58
N ALA A 87 1.02 0.70 -18.56
CA ALA A 87 2.47 0.60 -18.73
C ALA A 87 3.16 -0.14 -17.57
N LEU A 88 2.50 -0.35 -16.43
CA LEU A 88 3.06 -1.11 -15.31
C LEU A 88 2.86 -2.62 -15.46
N THR A 89 1.96 -3.05 -16.33
CA THR A 89 1.60 -4.46 -16.56
C THR A 89 1.74 -4.87 -18.03
N SER A 90 2.49 -4.12 -18.82
CA SER A 90 2.76 -4.39 -20.24
C SER A 90 4.18 -3.98 -20.62
N ASP A 91 4.58 -4.20 -21.87
CA ASP A 91 5.86 -3.77 -22.42
C ASP A 91 5.89 -2.28 -22.83
N THR A 92 4.77 -1.57 -22.67
CA THR A 92 4.68 -0.13 -22.95
C THR A 92 5.66 0.64 -22.07
N PRO A 93 6.52 1.49 -22.64
CA PRO A 93 7.49 2.25 -21.84
C PRO A 93 6.80 3.09 -20.75
N VAL A 94 7.36 3.07 -19.55
CA VAL A 94 6.95 3.96 -18.46
C VAL A 94 7.39 5.37 -18.82
N PRO A 95 6.49 6.36 -18.81
CA PRO A 95 6.85 7.77 -19.03
C PRO A 95 7.89 8.26 -18.01
N ILE A 96 8.82 9.06 -18.49
CA ILE A 96 9.87 9.70 -17.68
C ILE A 96 9.90 11.20 -17.96
N ASP A 97 10.48 11.97 -17.04
CA ASP A 97 10.71 13.42 -17.16
C ASP A 97 9.43 14.23 -17.46
N ARG A 98 8.31 13.81 -16.92
CA ARG A 98 7.04 14.55 -17.06
C ARG A 98 7.04 15.77 -16.16
N SER A 99 6.51 16.89 -16.69
CA SER A 99 6.24 18.07 -15.86
C SER A 99 5.08 17.84 -14.89
N VAL A 100 4.96 18.67 -13.85
CA VAL A 100 3.85 18.59 -12.89
C VAL A 100 2.49 18.71 -13.58
N GLU A 101 2.38 19.60 -14.58
CA GLU A 101 1.16 19.78 -15.38
C GLU A 101 0.81 18.54 -16.20
N GLN A 102 1.82 17.87 -16.76
CA GLN A 102 1.64 16.61 -17.48
C GLN A 102 1.22 15.48 -16.54
N MET A 103 1.77 15.42 -15.31
CA MET A 103 1.38 14.43 -14.30
C MET A 103 -0.07 14.64 -13.83
N ALA A 104 -0.52 15.91 -13.75
CA ALA A 104 -1.86 16.26 -13.32
C ALA A 104 -2.94 16.10 -14.42
N SER A 105 -2.54 15.85 -15.68
CA SER A 105 -3.48 15.79 -16.80
C SER A 105 -4.03 14.36 -17.03
N GLY A 106 -5.33 14.18 -16.77
CA GLY A 106 -6.08 12.96 -17.09
C GLY A 106 -5.65 11.71 -16.31
N ILE A 107 -6.09 10.54 -16.77
CA ILE A 107 -5.71 9.25 -16.20
C ILE A 107 -4.37 8.82 -16.81
N PRO A 108 -3.29 8.66 -16.01
CA PRO A 108 -1.98 8.33 -16.54
C PRO A 108 -1.94 6.89 -17.07
N ILE A 109 -1.09 6.64 -18.08
CA ILE A 109 -0.89 5.31 -18.66
C ILE A 109 -0.33 4.28 -17.64
N THR A 110 0.18 4.74 -16.51
CA THR A 110 0.63 3.91 -15.39
C THR A 110 -0.50 3.47 -14.45
N TYR A 111 -1.72 3.96 -14.66
CA TYR A 111 -2.88 3.44 -13.95
C TYR A 111 -3.14 1.99 -14.36
N VAL A 112 -3.17 1.08 -13.40
CA VAL A 112 -3.58 -0.31 -13.61
C VAL A 112 -5.08 -0.39 -13.35
N PRO A 113 -5.91 -0.73 -14.35
CA PRO A 113 -7.37 -0.69 -14.21
C PRO A 113 -7.89 -1.43 -12.98
N ALA A 114 -8.63 -0.72 -12.13
CA ALA A 114 -9.28 -1.22 -10.92
C ALA A 114 -8.35 -1.97 -9.93
N ARG A 115 -7.03 -1.71 -9.97
CA ARG A 115 -6.05 -2.43 -9.14
C ARG A 115 -6.36 -2.35 -7.66
N ASN A 116 -6.66 -1.15 -7.13
CA ASN A 116 -6.96 -1.00 -5.71
C ASN A 116 -8.29 -1.66 -5.34
N THR A 117 -9.27 -1.75 -6.26
CA THR A 117 -10.52 -2.51 -6.05
C THR A 117 -10.21 -4.00 -5.85
N VAL A 118 -9.38 -4.59 -6.69
CA VAL A 118 -8.95 -5.99 -6.56
C VAL A 118 -8.21 -6.19 -5.24
N PHE A 119 -7.26 -5.32 -4.92
CA PHE A 119 -6.45 -5.43 -3.70
C PHE A 119 -7.28 -5.29 -2.43
N LEU A 120 -8.22 -4.33 -2.39
CA LEU A 120 -9.14 -4.16 -1.29
C LEU A 120 -10.07 -5.37 -1.13
N SER A 121 -10.48 -6.03 -2.22
CA SER A 121 -11.32 -7.23 -2.15
C SER A 121 -10.58 -8.41 -1.50
N TYR A 122 -9.30 -8.59 -1.81
CA TYR A 122 -8.45 -9.56 -1.10
C TYR A 122 -8.24 -9.17 0.37
N ALA A 123 -8.00 -7.88 0.65
CA ALA A 123 -7.84 -7.39 2.00
C ALA A 123 -9.11 -7.58 2.83
N LEU A 124 -10.29 -7.38 2.22
CA LEU A 124 -11.59 -7.61 2.85
C LEU A 124 -11.78 -9.07 3.23
N ALA A 125 -11.51 -10.00 2.31
CA ALA A 125 -11.59 -11.43 2.57
C ALA A 125 -10.60 -11.87 3.66
N PHE A 126 -9.38 -11.34 3.63
CA PHE A 126 -8.37 -11.64 4.65
C PHE A 126 -8.78 -11.06 6.01
N ALA A 127 -9.23 -9.81 6.06
CA ALA A 127 -9.70 -9.18 7.29
C ALA A 127 -10.84 -9.99 7.93
N GLU A 128 -11.83 -10.40 7.14
CA GLU A 128 -12.93 -11.23 7.62
C GLU A 128 -12.44 -12.58 8.19
N SER A 129 -11.48 -13.23 7.51
CA SER A 129 -10.96 -14.54 7.94
C SER A 129 -10.21 -14.50 9.28
N ILE A 130 -9.63 -13.35 9.65
CA ILE A 130 -8.90 -13.15 10.91
C ILE A 130 -9.69 -12.34 11.93
N ASN A 131 -10.98 -12.04 11.66
CA ASN A 131 -11.84 -11.19 12.48
C ASN A 131 -11.30 -9.77 12.69
N SER A 132 -10.59 -9.21 11.69
CA SER A 132 -10.22 -7.79 11.66
C SER A 132 -11.37 -6.93 11.14
N ARG A 133 -11.46 -5.70 11.67
CA ARG A 133 -12.42 -4.69 11.23
C ARG A 133 -11.72 -3.47 10.63
N ASP A 134 -10.41 -3.51 10.56
CA ASP A 134 -9.59 -2.37 10.19
C ASP A 134 -8.67 -2.76 9.03
N ILE A 135 -8.81 -2.06 7.90
CA ILE A 135 -7.95 -2.20 6.73
C ILE A 135 -7.25 -0.87 6.48
N PHE A 136 -5.93 -0.88 6.36
CA PHE A 136 -5.13 0.29 6.05
C PHE A 136 -4.58 0.21 4.63
N ILE A 137 -4.72 1.31 3.87
CA ILE A 137 -4.19 1.43 2.52
C ILE A 137 -3.51 2.79 2.31
N GLY A 138 -2.35 2.77 1.65
CA GLY A 138 -1.53 3.95 1.38
C GLY A 138 -1.89 4.68 0.09
N VAL A 139 -3.19 4.87 -0.18
CA VAL A 139 -3.64 5.70 -1.31
C VAL A 139 -3.45 7.18 -1.00
N ASN A 140 -3.08 7.95 -2.02
CA ASN A 140 -2.90 9.39 -1.93
C ASN A 140 -3.61 10.08 -3.11
N ALA A 141 -4.51 11.03 -2.82
CA ALA A 141 -5.30 11.72 -3.82
C ALA A 141 -4.58 12.94 -4.41
N LEU A 142 -3.56 13.48 -3.73
CA LEU A 142 -2.81 14.65 -4.21
C LEU A 142 -1.77 14.26 -5.25
N ASP A 143 -0.98 13.21 -4.98
CA ASP A 143 0.09 12.76 -5.86
C ASP A 143 -0.44 11.98 -7.07
N TYR A 144 -1.59 11.34 -6.89
CA TYR A 144 -2.22 10.46 -7.88
C TYR A 144 -3.64 10.90 -8.23
N ALA A 145 -3.85 12.20 -8.40
CA ALA A 145 -5.16 12.79 -8.70
C ALA A 145 -5.85 12.18 -9.94
N GLY A 146 -5.05 11.63 -10.88
CA GLY A 146 -5.55 10.91 -12.04
C GLY A 146 -5.98 9.45 -11.80
N TYR A 147 -5.78 8.90 -10.61
CA TYR A 147 -6.15 7.50 -10.33
C TYR A 147 -7.56 7.41 -9.72
N PRO A 148 -8.55 6.88 -10.48
CA PRO A 148 -9.94 6.84 -10.01
C PRO A 148 -10.14 6.13 -8.69
N ASP A 149 -9.33 5.11 -8.42
CA ASP A 149 -9.38 4.24 -7.25
C ASP A 149 -8.48 4.69 -6.07
N CYS A 150 -8.05 5.96 -6.10
CA CYS A 150 -7.35 6.61 -4.98
C CYS A 150 -8.17 7.77 -4.35
N ARG A 151 -9.37 8.05 -4.88
CA ARG A 151 -10.19 9.19 -4.45
C ARG A 151 -10.97 8.89 -3.18
N PRO A 152 -11.21 9.89 -2.31
CA PRO A 152 -12.00 9.73 -1.08
C PRO A 152 -13.37 9.11 -1.33
N GLU A 153 -14.10 9.58 -2.36
CA GLU A 153 -15.45 9.11 -2.68
C GLU A 153 -15.47 7.62 -3.07
N TYR A 154 -14.40 7.16 -3.73
CA TYR A 154 -14.25 5.75 -4.05
C TYR A 154 -14.06 4.91 -2.77
N ILE A 155 -13.19 5.35 -1.86
CA ILE A 155 -12.94 4.65 -0.58
C ILE A 155 -14.21 4.59 0.26
N GLU A 156 -14.96 5.68 0.36
CA GLU A 156 -16.23 5.72 1.10
C GLU A 156 -17.27 4.76 0.50
N ALA A 157 -17.38 4.73 -0.82
CA ALA A 157 -18.29 3.80 -1.51
C ALA A 157 -17.89 2.35 -1.30
N TYR A 158 -16.57 2.06 -1.36
CA TYR A 158 -16.05 0.72 -1.12
C TYR A 158 -16.31 0.27 0.33
N GLU A 159 -16.07 1.13 1.32
CA GLU A 159 -16.33 0.84 2.74
C GLU A 159 -17.81 0.51 2.98
N LYS A 160 -18.72 1.28 2.37
CA LYS A 160 -20.17 0.97 2.42
C LYS A 160 -20.47 -0.40 1.84
N MET A 161 -19.95 -0.70 0.65
CA MET A 161 -20.11 -2.00 0.00
C MET A 161 -19.54 -3.13 0.86
N ALA A 162 -18.35 -2.97 1.42
CA ALA A 162 -17.71 -3.97 2.27
C ALA A 162 -18.57 -4.33 3.51
N ASN A 163 -19.20 -3.34 4.14
CA ASN A 163 -20.10 -3.57 5.28
C ASN A 163 -21.43 -4.24 4.88
N LEU A 164 -21.84 -4.16 3.61
CA LEU A 164 -23.01 -4.91 3.11
C LEU A 164 -22.65 -6.34 2.69
N ALA A 165 -21.39 -6.59 2.32
CA ALA A 165 -20.95 -7.84 1.71
C ALA A 165 -20.31 -8.84 2.69
N THR A 166 -20.08 -8.45 3.94
CA THR A 166 -19.41 -9.30 4.93
C THR A 166 -20.38 -9.84 5.97
N LYS A 167 -20.09 -11.03 6.48
CA LYS A 167 -20.88 -11.67 7.54
C LYS A 167 -21.08 -10.74 8.73
N SER A 168 -19.99 -10.14 9.18
CA SER A 168 -20.03 -9.23 10.33
C SER A 168 -20.83 -7.96 10.10
N GLY A 169 -20.82 -7.43 8.88
CA GLY A 169 -21.66 -6.28 8.51
C GLY A 169 -23.14 -6.63 8.50
N VAL A 170 -23.51 -7.82 8.01
CA VAL A 170 -24.89 -8.32 7.98
C VAL A 170 -25.40 -8.68 9.36
N GLU A 171 -24.59 -9.34 10.19
CA GLU A 171 -24.97 -9.76 11.54
C GLU A 171 -24.95 -8.61 12.56
N GLY A 172 -24.41 -7.43 12.19
CA GLY A 172 -24.30 -6.28 13.08
C GLY A 172 -23.41 -6.53 14.32
N ILE A 173 -22.47 -7.47 14.22
CA ILE A 173 -21.62 -7.86 15.34
C ILE A 173 -20.39 -6.95 15.40
N GLY A 174 -20.21 -6.27 16.51
CA GLY A 174 -19.06 -5.38 16.76
C GLY A 174 -19.13 -4.07 15.97
N ASN A 175 -17.99 -3.40 15.81
CA ASN A 175 -17.89 -2.17 15.04
C ASN A 175 -17.94 -2.45 13.53
N PRO A 176 -18.50 -1.55 12.71
CA PRO A 176 -18.41 -1.63 11.26
C PRO A 176 -16.93 -1.74 10.80
N LEU A 177 -16.71 -2.45 9.69
CA LEU A 177 -15.40 -2.45 9.04
C LEU A 177 -15.04 -1.03 8.59
N LYS A 178 -13.79 -0.65 8.84
CA LYS A 178 -13.23 0.66 8.49
C LYS A 178 -12.06 0.53 7.53
N ILE A 179 -12.06 1.35 6.48
CA ILE A 179 -10.92 1.50 5.58
C ILE A 179 -10.19 2.78 5.95
N HIS A 180 -8.99 2.63 6.47
CA HIS A 180 -8.14 3.73 6.90
C HIS A 180 -7.22 4.16 5.75
N THR A 181 -7.28 5.44 5.42
CA THR A 181 -6.46 6.09 4.38
C THR A 181 -5.71 7.28 4.96
N PRO A 182 -4.81 7.07 5.96
CA PRO A 182 -4.28 8.16 6.78
C PRO A 182 -3.42 9.16 6.00
N VAL A 183 -3.00 8.84 4.78
CA VAL A 183 -2.16 9.70 3.93
C VAL A 183 -2.91 10.27 2.71
N ILE A 184 -4.22 10.07 2.60
CA ILE A 184 -4.99 10.35 1.39
C ILE A 184 -4.93 11.83 0.96
N SER A 185 -4.88 12.74 1.93
CA SER A 185 -4.81 14.20 1.71
C SER A 185 -3.47 14.84 2.10
N MET A 186 -2.44 14.02 2.34
CA MET A 186 -1.11 14.50 2.72
C MET A 186 -0.25 14.74 1.48
N SER A 187 0.52 15.82 1.45
CA SER A 187 1.60 16.01 0.48
C SER A 187 2.73 15.00 0.71
N LYS A 188 3.55 14.76 -0.32
CA LYS A 188 4.69 13.82 -0.21
C LYS A 188 5.65 14.20 0.92
N GLU A 189 5.90 15.49 1.09
CA GLU A 189 6.72 16.00 2.19
C GLU A 189 6.10 15.69 3.57
N GLU A 190 4.77 15.82 3.73
CA GLU A 190 4.08 15.51 4.99
C GLU A 190 4.14 14.02 5.30
N ILE A 191 3.98 13.16 4.28
CA ILE A 191 4.10 11.70 4.42
C ILE A 191 5.52 11.34 4.89
N ILE A 192 6.56 11.91 4.26
CA ILE A 192 7.96 11.68 4.63
C ILE A 192 8.21 12.15 6.05
N ARG A 193 7.81 13.38 6.40
CA ARG A 193 7.96 13.93 7.75
C ARG A 193 7.30 13.03 8.80
N LYS A 194 6.08 12.55 8.52
CA LYS A 194 5.35 11.65 9.40
C LYS A 194 6.06 10.32 9.56
N GLY A 195 6.53 9.73 8.46
CA GLY A 195 7.27 8.47 8.50
C GLY A 195 8.57 8.58 9.29
N LEU A 196 9.36 9.64 9.07
CA LEU A 196 10.58 9.91 9.84
C LEU A 196 10.29 10.04 11.34
N ALA A 197 9.23 10.77 11.71
CA ALA A 197 8.81 10.92 13.10
C ALA A 197 8.38 9.58 13.75
N LEU A 198 7.95 8.62 12.95
CA LEU A 198 7.57 7.27 13.38
C LEU A 198 8.72 6.24 13.25
N GLY A 199 9.92 6.68 12.85
CA GLY A 199 11.11 5.83 12.74
C GLY A 199 11.13 4.96 11.48
N VAL A 200 10.42 5.34 10.41
CA VAL A 200 10.50 4.63 9.12
C VAL A 200 11.89 4.83 8.50
N ASP A 201 12.57 3.74 8.22
CA ASP A 201 13.81 3.74 7.43
C ASP A 201 13.46 3.73 5.92
N PHE A 202 13.42 4.91 5.33
CA PHE A 202 13.11 5.07 3.91
C PHE A 202 14.15 4.50 2.95
N SER A 203 15.38 4.16 3.42
CA SER A 203 16.36 3.45 2.60
C SER A 203 15.90 2.03 2.20
N ARG A 204 14.95 1.49 2.96
CA ARG A 204 14.32 0.16 2.76
C ARG A 204 12.99 0.23 2.04
N THR A 205 12.74 1.29 1.28
CA THR A 205 11.50 1.45 0.50
C THR A 205 11.82 1.63 -0.98
N SER A 206 10.91 1.20 -1.85
CA SER A 206 11.03 1.42 -3.29
C SER A 206 9.69 1.90 -3.85
N SER A 207 9.72 3.05 -4.55
CA SER A 207 8.54 3.63 -5.21
C SER A 207 8.71 3.69 -6.74
N CYS A 208 9.88 3.32 -7.25
CA CYS A 208 10.23 3.47 -8.66
C CYS A 208 9.45 2.47 -9.53
N TYR A 209 8.86 2.95 -10.63
CA TYR A 209 8.17 2.10 -11.62
C TYR A 209 9.11 1.31 -12.53
N ASN A 210 10.42 1.63 -12.51
CA ASN A 210 11.44 1.03 -13.38
C ASN A 210 12.76 0.81 -12.62
N ALA A 211 12.66 0.30 -11.39
CA ALA A 211 13.84 -0.06 -10.58
C ALA A 211 14.45 -1.36 -11.09
N ASP A 212 15.77 -1.49 -10.91
CA ASP A 212 16.51 -2.73 -11.11
C ASP A 212 17.68 -2.86 -10.11
N ALA A 213 18.61 -3.75 -10.37
CA ALA A 213 19.76 -3.99 -9.50
C ALA A 213 20.69 -2.75 -9.34
N GLU A 214 20.68 -1.82 -10.29
CA GLU A 214 21.47 -0.59 -10.23
C GLU A 214 20.83 0.48 -9.36
N GLY A 215 19.50 0.43 -9.17
CA GLY A 215 18.75 1.35 -8.32
C GLY A 215 17.46 1.87 -8.95
N ALA A 216 16.90 2.90 -8.35
CA ALA A 216 15.72 3.62 -8.85
C ALA A 216 16.09 4.48 -10.08
N CYS A 217 15.16 4.61 -11.04
CA CYS A 217 15.46 5.34 -12.28
C CYS A 217 15.61 6.87 -12.09
N GLY A 218 15.08 7.45 -11.01
CA GLY A 218 15.12 8.88 -10.71
C GLY A 218 14.24 9.78 -11.58
N ARG A 219 13.58 9.24 -12.61
CA ARG A 219 12.95 10.02 -13.70
C ARG A 219 11.47 9.74 -13.91
N CYS A 220 10.94 8.62 -13.39
CA CYS A 220 9.49 8.36 -13.45
C CYS A 220 8.72 9.23 -12.44
N ASP A 221 7.41 9.39 -12.63
CA ASP A 221 6.58 10.24 -11.78
C ASP A 221 6.76 9.94 -10.29
N ALA A 222 6.77 8.65 -9.91
CA ALA A 222 6.96 8.25 -8.51
C ALA A 222 8.34 8.64 -7.95
N CYS A 223 9.41 8.57 -8.76
CA CYS A 223 10.73 9.05 -8.36
C CYS A 223 10.76 10.56 -8.23
N THR A 224 10.20 11.29 -9.20
CA THR A 224 10.14 12.75 -9.20
C THR A 224 9.42 13.28 -7.96
N LEU A 225 8.24 12.75 -7.66
CA LEU A 225 7.47 13.15 -6.47
C LEU A 225 8.21 12.82 -5.18
N ARG A 226 8.87 11.66 -5.12
CA ARG A 226 9.65 11.24 -3.95
C ARG A 226 10.85 12.14 -3.71
N ILE A 227 11.66 12.40 -4.73
CA ILE A 227 12.84 13.29 -4.67
C ILE A 227 12.42 14.69 -4.22
N GLN A 228 11.38 15.26 -4.85
CA GLN A 228 10.86 16.57 -4.48
C GLN A 228 10.38 16.61 -3.02
N GLY A 229 9.73 15.54 -2.54
CA GLY A 229 9.28 15.44 -1.16
C GLY A 229 10.43 15.52 -0.16
N PHE A 230 11.54 14.82 -0.40
CA PHE A 230 12.75 14.91 0.43
C PHE A 230 13.43 16.28 0.31
N GLN A 231 13.55 16.82 -0.91
CA GLN A 231 14.16 18.15 -1.15
C GLN A 231 13.43 19.28 -0.42
N LYS A 232 12.08 19.26 -0.40
CA LYS A 232 11.28 20.23 0.35
C LYS A 232 11.54 20.21 1.87
N LEU A 233 12.02 19.08 2.39
CA LEU A 233 12.44 18.95 3.78
C LEU A 233 13.90 19.32 4.01
N GLY A 234 14.64 19.69 2.96
CA GLY A 234 16.08 19.89 3.03
C GLY A 234 16.88 18.59 3.24
N LEU A 235 16.30 17.46 2.89
CA LEU A 235 16.88 16.14 3.06
C LEU A 235 17.25 15.53 1.72
N ARG A 236 18.28 14.67 1.72
CA ARG A 236 18.57 13.78 0.60
C ARG A 236 17.76 12.49 0.75
N ASP A 237 17.18 12.02 -0.35
CA ASP A 237 16.52 10.71 -0.36
C ASP A 237 17.57 9.59 -0.12
N PRO A 238 17.35 8.70 0.86
CA PRO A 238 18.35 7.71 1.25
C PRO A 238 18.45 6.50 0.30
N ILE A 239 17.58 6.38 -0.71
CA ILE A 239 17.68 5.25 -1.66
C ILE A 239 18.76 5.49 -2.72
N ARG A 240 19.20 4.39 -3.35
CA ARG A 240 20.13 4.46 -4.47
C ARG A 240 19.38 4.78 -5.77
N TYR A 241 19.88 5.77 -6.49
CA TYR A 241 19.47 6.10 -7.85
C TYR A 241 20.52 5.70 -8.87
N LYS A 242 20.08 5.44 -10.12
CA LYS A 242 20.99 5.18 -11.23
C LYS A 242 21.88 6.41 -11.51
N PRO A 243 23.11 6.23 -12.04
CA PRO A 243 24.04 7.35 -12.30
C PRO A 243 23.43 8.45 -13.17
N ASP A 244 22.63 8.07 -14.17
CA ASP A 244 22.03 9.02 -15.14
C ASP A 244 20.69 9.60 -14.68
N SER A 245 20.36 9.46 -13.40
CA SER A 245 19.05 9.85 -12.86
C SER A 245 18.85 11.36 -12.69
N GLY A 246 19.91 12.15 -12.68
CA GLY A 246 19.85 13.57 -12.30
C GLY A 246 19.44 13.83 -10.84
N ALA A 247 19.36 12.79 -10.02
CA ALA A 247 18.90 12.81 -8.62
C ALA A 247 20.05 13.01 -7.61
N ALA A 248 21.07 13.80 -7.98
CA ALA A 248 22.23 14.07 -7.13
C ALA A 248 21.94 15.05 -5.98
#